data_08e54c0394b6f5309ea9f7350d337a93
#
_entry.id   08e54c0394b6f5309ea9f7350d337a93
#
_cell.length_a   1.000
_cell.length_b   1.000
_cell.length_c   1.000
_cell.angle_alpha   90.00
_cell.angle_beta   90.00
_cell.angle_gamma   90.00
#
_symmetry.space_group_name_H-M   'P 1'
#
loop_
_entity.id
_entity.type
_entity.pdbx_description
1 polymer ?
#
loop_
_entity_poly.entity_id
_entity_poly.type
_entity_poly.pdbx_seq_one_letter_code
_entity_poly.pdbx_strand_id
1 'polypeptide(L)'
;MSVTTLLAISLGAILTNNFIFAQFLGICPFLGVSKKIDTAVGMGAAVTFVMGLASAFCYLINLVLVALGLEFMQTVAYILVIAGLVQFVEMFLKKNIPTLYTALGVYLPLITTNCAVLGVALLNTQNDYNFIESVVYGITGGLGFLLAIFLFAAVREQLEISGDNPKAFDGFPIALVTAGLMALAFMGFSGLKVW
;
A
#
# COMPACT_ATOMS: atom_id res chain seq x y z
N MET A 1 -1.88 -23.98 11.36
CA MET A 1 -1.06 -22.82 10.93
C MET A 1 0.38 -23.01 11.39
N SER A 2 1.32 -23.11 10.48
CA SER A 2 2.74 -23.17 10.86
C SER A 2 3.31 -21.74 10.87
N VAL A 3 4.19 -21.44 11.81
CA VAL A 3 4.90 -20.16 11.90
C VAL A 3 5.71 -19.90 10.60
N THR A 4 6.17 -20.96 9.97
CA THR A 4 6.88 -20.91 8.68
C THR A 4 6.01 -20.36 7.55
N THR A 5 4.73 -20.71 7.50
CA THR A 5 3.79 -20.18 6.48
C THR A 5 3.56 -18.67 6.65
N LEU A 6 3.39 -18.20 7.90
CA LEU A 6 3.25 -16.77 8.19
C LEU A 6 4.50 -15.97 7.83
N LEU A 7 5.68 -16.51 8.12
CA LEU A 7 6.95 -15.88 7.74
C LEU A 7 7.13 -15.84 6.22
N ALA A 8 6.77 -16.90 5.50
CA ALA A 8 6.83 -16.96 4.06
C ALA A 8 5.89 -15.93 3.41
N ILE A 9 4.64 -15.84 3.89
CA ILE A 9 3.66 -14.82 3.44
C ILE A 9 4.20 -13.41 3.70
N SER A 10 4.78 -13.18 4.89
CA SER A 10 5.30 -11.86 5.28
C SER A 10 6.47 -11.42 4.40
N LEU A 11 7.46 -12.28 4.23
CA LEU A 11 8.63 -12.00 3.38
C LEU A 11 8.23 -11.88 1.91
N GLY A 12 7.32 -12.73 1.45
CA GLY A 12 6.76 -12.66 0.11
C GLY A 12 6.07 -11.33 -0.17
N ALA A 13 5.24 -10.84 0.74
CA ALA A 13 4.51 -9.58 0.59
C ALA A 13 5.44 -8.35 0.60
N ILE A 14 6.54 -8.39 1.34
CA ILE A 14 7.48 -7.25 1.43
C ILE A 14 8.41 -7.19 0.22
N LEU A 15 8.98 -8.32 -0.20
CA LEU A 15 10.07 -8.37 -1.20
C LEU A 15 9.59 -8.83 -2.57
N THR A 16 9.08 -10.07 -2.68
CA THR A 16 8.77 -10.70 -3.98
C THR A 16 7.48 -10.19 -4.60
N ASN A 17 6.43 -10.04 -3.78
CA ASN A 17 5.11 -9.56 -4.21
C ASN A 17 4.82 -8.15 -3.70
N ASN A 18 5.82 -7.26 -3.74
CA ASN A 18 5.63 -5.88 -3.33
C ASN A 18 4.54 -5.22 -4.18
N PHE A 19 3.54 -4.61 -3.52
CA PHE A 19 2.37 -4.03 -4.19
C PHE A 19 2.72 -2.95 -5.21
N ILE A 20 3.77 -2.17 -4.98
CA ILE A 20 4.18 -1.10 -5.89
C ILE A 20 4.99 -1.67 -7.06
N PHE A 21 6.04 -2.42 -6.77
CA PHE A 21 7.02 -2.81 -7.80
C PHE A 21 6.64 -4.07 -8.58
N ALA A 22 5.93 -5.01 -7.97
CA ALA A 22 5.52 -6.24 -8.63
C ALA A 22 4.10 -6.17 -9.22
N GLN A 23 3.16 -5.49 -8.54
CA GLN A 23 1.76 -5.46 -8.94
C GLN A 23 1.30 -4.11 -9.48
N PHE A 24 2.16 -3.08 -9.41
CA PHE A 24 1.87 -1.71 -9.86
C PHE A 24 0.65 -1.08 -9.17
N LEU A 25 0.36 -1.50 -7.93
CA LEU A 25 -0.75 -0.99 -7.12
C LEU A 25 -0.25 0.11 -6.17
N GLY A 26 -1.04 1.17 -5.99
CA GLY A 26 -0.69 2.27 -5.09
C GLY A 26 0.29 3.30 -5.67
N ILE A 27 0.38 3.41 -6.99
CA ILE A 27 1.30 4.34 -7.68
C ILE A 27 0.91 5.81 -7.43
N CYS A 28 -0.39 6.12 -7.27
CA CYS A 28 -0.85 7.49 -7.07
C CYS A 28 -0.22 8.16 -5.83
N PRO A 29 -0.30 7.58 -4.62
CA PRO A 29 0.40 8.14 -3.46
C PRO A 29 1.91 7.97 -3.56
N PHE A 30 2.40 6.91 -4.19
CA PHE A 30 3.82 6.67 -4.40
C PHE A 30 4.51 7.79 -5.18
N LEU A 31 3.94 8.24 -6.29
CA LEU A 31 4.49 9.36 -7.09
C LEU A 31 4.15 10.74 -6.50
N GLY A 32 2.96 10.87 -5.90
CA GLY A 32 2.46 12.15 -5.40
C GLY A 32 3.12 12.64 -4.13
N VAL A 33 3.42 11.75 -3.19
CA VAL A 33 3.84 12.09 -1.81
C VAL A 33 5.33 11.85 -1.55
N SER A 34 6.06 11.29 -2.50
CA SER A 34 7.47 10.89 -2.34
C SER A 34 8.50 12.01 -2.58
N LYS A 35 8.10 13.29 -2.52
CA LYS A 35 9.06 14.41 -2.69
C LYS A 35 9.96 14.62 -1.48
N LYS A 36 9.49 14.28 -0.28
CA LYS A 36 10.24 14.39 0.99
C LYS A 36 10.10 13.09 1.77
N ILE A 37 11.19 12.68 2.41
CA ILE A 37 11.24 11.45 3.21
C ILE A 37 10.21 11.49 4.34
N ASP A 38 10.08 12.60 5.07
CA ASP A 38 9.16 12.73 6.20
C ASP A 38 7.69 12.50 5.80
N THR A 39 7.27 13.09 4.68
CA THR A 39 5.90 12.91 4.16
C THR A 39 5.68 11.51 3.62
N ALA A 40 6.69 10.91 3.01
CA ALA A 40 6.64 9.54 2.49
C ALA A 40 6.49 8.50 3.62
N VAL A 41 7.25 8.65 4.70
CA VAL A 41 7.16 7.78 5.88
C VAL A 41 5.80 7.92 6.57
N GLY A 42 5.32 9.15 6.77
CA GLY A 42 4.00 9.39 7.34
C GLY A 42 2.87 8.76 6.51
N MET A 43 2.95 8.90 5.18
CA MET A 43 1.99 8.28 4.26
C MET A 43 2.07 6.76 4.28
N GLY A 44 3.29 6.20 4.27
CA GLY A 44 3.49 4.75 4.32
C GLY A 44 2.96 4.12 5.62
N ALA A 45 3.18 4.79 6.76
CA ALA A 45 2.64 4.34 8.05
C ALA A 45 1.10 4.39 8.08
N ALA A 46 0.49 5.47 7.57
CA ALA A 46 -0.96 5.60 7.48
C ALA A 46 -1.57 4.53 6.57
N VAL A 47 -0.97 4.29 5.40
CA VAL A 47 -1.41 3.22 4.47
C VAL A 47 -1.29 1.85 5.13
N THR A 48 -0.19 1.54 5.84
CA THR A 48 0.00 0.28 6.56
C THR A 48 -1.11 0.04 7.58
N PHE A 49 -1.45 1.06 8.35
CA PHE A 49 -2.52 0.98 9.34
C PHE A 49 -3.88 0.73 8.68
N VAL A 50 -4.19 1.49 7.62
CA VAL A 50 -5.45 1.33 6.88
C VAL A 50 -5.53 -0.04 6.20
N MET A 51 -4.44 -0.54 5.62
CA MET A 51 -4.40 -1.88 4.99
C MET A 51 -4.68 -2.99 5.99
N GLY A 52 -4.11 -2.91 7.19
CA GLY A 52 -4.37 -3.87 8.26
C GLY A 52 -5.84 -3.87 8.69
N LEU A 53 -6.43 -2.69 8.92
CA LEU A 53 -7.84 -2.56 9.24
C LEU A 53 -8.75 -3.01 8.09
N ALA A 54 -8.46 -2.57 6.86
CA ALA A 54 -9.24 -2.95 5.68
C ALA A 54 -9.25 -4.47 5.48
N SER A 55 -8.11 -5.15 5.67
CA SER A 55 -8.04 -6.61 5.59
C SER A 55 -8.96 -7.29 6.59
N ALA A 56 -9.01 -6.80 7.84
CA ALA A 56 -9.88 -7.37 8.87
C ALA A 56 -11.37 -7.18 8.53
N PHE A 57 -11.76 -5.95 8.16
CA PHE A 57 -13.17 -5.65 7.86
C PHE A 57 -13.64 -6.29 6.54
N CYS A 58 -12.81 -6.28 5.50
CA CYS A 58 -13.16 -6.92 4.24
C CYS A 58 -13.31 -8.44 4.39
N TYR A 59 -12.53 -9.08 5.25
CA TYR A 59 -12.72 -10.49 5.56
C TYR A 59 -14.08 -10.77 6.18
N LEU A 60 -14.51 -9.98 7.18
CA LEU A 60 -15.82 -10.13 7.79
C LEU A 60 -16.97 -9.93 6.79
N ILE A 61 -16.83 -8.94 5.93
CA ILE A 61 -17.82 -8.67 4.87
C ILE A 61 -17.84 -9.78 3.83
N ASN A 62 -16.68 -10.34 3.50
CA ASN A 62 -16.62 -11.49 2.59
C ASN A 62 -17.44 -12.68 3.11
N LEU A 63 -17.35 -13.00 4.39
CA LEU A 63 -18.17 -14.05 5.01
C LEU A 63 -19.67 -13.80 4.84
N VAL A 64 -20.10 -12.55 4.99
CA VAL A 64 -21.49 -12.18 4.79
C VAL A 64 -21.91 -12.29 3.32
N LEU A 65 -21.06 -11.83 2.39
CA LEU A 65 -21.35 -11.91 0.95
C LEU A 65 -21.49 -13.36 0.47
N VAL A 66 -20.57 -14.21 0.91
CA VAL A 66 -20.60 -15.66 0.57
C VAL A 66 -21.86 -16.30 1.13
N ALA A 67 -22.25 -15.98 2.38
CA ALA A 67 -23.49 -16.48 3.00
C ALA A 67 -24.75 -16.03 2.25
N LEU A 68 -24.71 -14.86 1.61
CA LEU A 68 -25.82 -14.31 0.80
C LEU A 68 -25.78 -14.74 -0.69
N GLY A 69 -24.70 -15.40 -1.14
CA GLY A 69 -24.52 -15.78 -2.54
C GLY A 69 -24.28 -14.60 -3.48
N LEU A 70 -23.77 -13.46 -2.97
CA LEU A 70 -23.54 -12.22 -3.70
C LEU A 70 -22.05 -11.99 -4.04
N GLU A 71 -21.32 -13.05 -4.37
CA GLU A 71 -19.88 -12.99 -4.66
C GLU A 71 -19.53 -12.03 -5.81
N PHE A 72 -20.42 -11.87 -6.81
CA PHE A 72 -20.20 -10.96 -7.93
C PHE A 72 -20.16 -9.48 -7.54
N MET A 73 -20.72 -9.09 -6.38
CA MET A 73 -20.68 -7.71 -5.85
C MET A 73 -19.50 -7.43 -4.90
N GLN A 74 -18.60 -8.36 -4.75
CA GLN A 74 -17.49 -8.34 -3.80
C GLN A 74 -16.63 -7.07 -3.92
N THR A 75 -16.22 -6.71 -5.13
CA THR A 75 -15.38 -5.52 -5.38
C THR A 75 -16.08 -4.23 -4.97
N VAL A 76 -17.38 -4.09 -5.29
CA VAL A 76 -18.17 -2.89 -4.95
C VAL A 76 -18.33 -2.78 -3.44
N ALA A 77 -18.62 -3.91 -2.77
CA ALA A 77 -18.76 -3.97 -1.33
C ALA A 77 -17.44 -3.56 -0.62
N TYR A 78 -16.30 -4.06 -1.10
CA TYR A 78 -15.00 -3.72 -0.54
C TYR A 78 -14.67 -2.24 -0.70
N ILE A 79 -14.91 -1.64 -1.87
CA ILE A 79 -14.68 -0.20 -2.09
C ILE A 79 -15.52 0.63 -1.11
N LEU A 80 -16.80 0.26 -0.92
CA LEU A 80 -17.70 0.99 -0.01
C LEU A 80 -17.24 0.89 1.44
N VAL A 81 -16.83 -0.29 1.87
CA VAL A 81 -16.35 -0.53 3.24
C VAL A 81 -15.02 0.21 3.48
N ILE A 82 -14.08 0.12 2.55
CA ILE A 82 -12.80 0.82 2.66
C ILE A 82 -13.02 2.34 2.71
N ALA A 83 -13.89 2.88 1.86
CA ALA A 83 -14.23 4.30 1.85
C ALA A 83 -14.82 4.74 3.20
N GLY A 84 -15.79 4.00 3.74
CA GLY A 84 -16.39 4.28 5.04
C GLY A 84 -15.39 4.20 6.19
N LEU A 85 -14.52 3.20 6.17
CA LEU A 85 -13.49 2.99 7.19
C LEU A 85 -12.45 4.13 7.17
N VAL A 86 -11.96 4.53 5.99
CA VAL A 86 -11.01 5.62 5.87
C VAL A 86 -11.62 6.95 6.28
N GLN A 87 -12.90 7.19 5.94
CA GLN A 87 -13.63 8.38 6.39
C GLN A 87 -13.76 8.42 7.92
N PHE A 88 -13.99 7.28 8.55
CA PHE A 88 -14.03 7.16 10.01
C PHE A 88 -12.65 7.46 10.63
N VAL A 89 -11.58 6.90 10.07
CA VAL A 89 -10.19 7.16 10.50
C VAL A 89 -9.84 8.65 10.33
N GLU A 90 -10.28 9.28 9.24
CA GLU A 90 -10.10 10.72 9.00
C GLU A 90 -10.73 11.56 10.09
N MET A 91 -12.01 11.29 10.42
CA MET A 91 -12.69 12.01 11.50
C MET A 91 -12.01 11.82 12.86
N PHE A 92 -11.51 10.62 13.13
CA PHE A 92 -10.79 10.30 14.35
C PHE A 92 -9.45 11.06 14.45
N LEU A 93 -8.67 11.09 13.38
CA LEU A 93 -7.40 11.83 13.29
C LEU A 93 -7.62 13.33 13.45
N LYS A 94 -8.64 13.88 12.79
CA LYS A 94 -8.98 15.30 12.87
C LYS A 94 -9.31 15.75 14.31
N LYS A 95 -9.95 14.87 15.09
CA LYS A 95 -10.34 15.17 16.47
C LYS A 95 -9.19 15.00 17.46
N ASN A 96 -8.37 13.96 17.32
CA ASN A 96 -7.38 13.57 18.32
C ASN A 96 -5.96 14.07 18.02
N ILE A 97 -5.57 14.16 16.75
CA ILE A 97 -4.21 14.49 16.35
C ILE A 97 -4.23 15.51 15.19
N PRO A 98 -4.60 16.78 15.47
CA PRO A 98 -4.73 17.81 14.43
C PRO A 98 -3.41 18.12 13.71
N THR A 99 -2.26 17.94 14.36
CA THR A 99 -0.93 18.11 13.76
C THR A 99 -0.66 17.10 12.65
N LEU A 100 -1.00 15.84 12.88
CA LEU A 100 -0.87 14.80 11.86
C LEU A 100 -1.91 14.96 10.75
N TYR A 101 -3.11 15.43 11.10
CA TYR A 101 -4.17 15.74 10.12
C TYR A 101 -3.74 16.87 9.17
N THR A 102 -3.12 17.95 9.66
CA THR A 102 -2.62 19.04 8.78
C THR A 102 -1.45 18.60 7.90
N ALA A 103 -0.60 17.71 8.39
CA ALA A 103 0.50 17.15 7.60
C ALA A 103 0.00 16.18 6.50
N LEU A 104 -1.03 15.38 6.79
CA LEU A 104 -1.61 14.37 5.89
C LEU A 104 -2.88 14.84 5.17
N GLY A 105 -3.47 15.97 5.56
CA GLY A 105 -4.83 16.38 5.18
C GLY A 105 -5.11 16.45 3.68
N VAL A 106 -4.11 16.88 2.88
CA VAL A 106 -4.23 16.91 1.41
C VAL A 106 -4.11 15.49 0.81
N TYR A 107 -3.48 14.55 1.54
CA TYR A 107 -3.18 13.21 1.06
C TYR A 107 -4.19 12.15 1.52
N LEU A 108 -5.10 12.48 2.43
CA LEU A 108 -6.14 11.57 2.93
C LEU A 108 -7.04 11.02 1.80
N PRO A 109 -7.50 11.83 0.82
CA PRO A 109 -8.22 11.29 -0.33
C PRO A 109 -7.42 10.26 -1.13
N LEU A 110 -6.09 10.39 -1.18
CA LEU A 110 -5.21 9.42 -1.84
C LEU A 110 -5.12 8.07 -1.10
N ILE A 111 -5.39 8.06 0.21
CA ILE A 111 -5.49 6.81 0.98
C ILE A 111 -6.82 6.12 0.70
N THR A 112 -7.92 6.88 0.64
CA THR A 112 -9.27 6.35 0.39
C THR A 112 -9.37 5.68 -0.98
N THR A 113 -8.76 6.27 -2.00
CA THR A 113 -8.77 5.76 -3.38
C THR A 113 -7.54 4.90 -3.71
N ASN A 114 -6.80 4.47 -2.71
CA ASN A 114 -5.56 3.71 -2.91
C ASN A 114 -5.85 2.30 -3.43
N CYS A 115 -5.41 2.03 -4.67
CA CYS A 115 -5.57 0.73 -5.31
C CYS A 115 -4.87 -0.41 -4.53
N ALA A 116 -3.80 -0.13 -3.77
CA ALA A 116 -3.11 -1.14 -2.98
C ALA A 116 -3.99 -1.66 -1.83
N VAL A 117 -4.78 -0.79 -1.19
CA VAL A 117 -5.72 -1.19 -0.12
C VAL A 117 -6.80 -2.12 -0.67
N LEU A 118 -7.37 -1.78 -1.82
CA LEU A 118 -8.35 -2.64 -2.49
C LEU A 118 -7.70 -3.95 -2.98
N GLY A 119 -6.49 -3.86 -3.52
CA GLY A 119 -5.72 -5.01 -4.01
C GLY A 119 -5.46 -6.04 -2.91
N VAL A 120 -5.08 -5.61 -1.71
CA VAL A 120 -4.91 -6.49 -0.53
C VAL A 120 -6.20 -7.23 -0.21
N ALA A 121 -7.34 -6.52 -0.18
CA ALA A 121 -8.63 -7.14 0.14
C ALA A 121 -9.02 -8.21 -0.90
N LEU A 122 -8.81 -7.93 -2.18
CA LEU A 122 -9.08 -8.88 -3.27
C LEU A 122 -8.14 -10.08 -3.23
N LEU A 123 -6.85 -9.87 -3.01
CA LEU A 123 -5.85 -10.95 -2.94
C LEU A 123 -6.08 -11.86 -1.72
N ASN A 124 -6.49 -11.30 -0.58
CA ASN A 124 -6.85 -12.09 0.59
C ASN A 124 -7.98 -13.09 0.27
N THR A 125 -8.97 -12.64 -0.50
CA THR A 125 -10.08 -13.50 -0.91
C THR A 125 -9.68 -14.50 -1.98
N GLN A 126 -8.87 -14.09 -2.97
CA GLN A 126 -8.40 -14.98 -4.02
C GLN A 126 -7.50 -16.12 -3.53
N ASN A 127 -6.74 -15.87 -2.47
CA ASN A 127 -5.86 -16.86 -1.85
C ASN A 127 -6.53 -17.65 -0.71
N ASP A 128 -7.81 -17.43 -0.45
CA ASP A 128 -8.58 -18.09 0.62
C ASP A 128 -7.90 -18.00 2.00
N TYR A 129 -7.29 -16.84 2.30
CA TYR A 129 -6.60 -16.64 3.57
C TYR A 129 -7.57 -16.62 4.75
N ASN A 130 -7.16 -17.25 5.86
CA ASN A 130 -7.86 -17.16 7.13
C ASN A 130 -7.80 -15.73 7.69
N PHE A 131 -8.65 -15.42 8.67
CA PHE A 131 -8.70 -14.09 9.29
C PHE A 131 -7.32 -13.58 9.75
N ILE A 132 -6.54 -14.42 10.43
CA ILE A 132 -5.21 -14.05 10.94
C ILE A 132 -4.23 -13.84 9.77
N GLU A 133 -4.25 -14.70 8.78
CA GLU A 133 -3.41 -14.61 7.58
C GLU A 133 -3.74 -13.35 6.79
N SER A 134 -5.02 -13.01 6.63
CA SER A 134 -5.48 -11.79 5.97
C SER A 134 -4.97 -10.52 6.66
N VAL A 135 -5.05 -10.46 7.98
CA VAL A 135 -4.56 -9.31 8.77
C VAL A 135 -3.03 -9.20 8.68
N VAL A 136 -2.32 -10.31 8.82
CA VAL A 136 -0.85 -10.36 8.71
C VAL A 136 -0.42 -9.93 7.30
N TYR A 137 -1.07 -10.45 6.26
CA TYR A 137 -0.80 -10.06 4.87
C TYR A 137 -1.08 -8.58 4.63
N GLY A 138 -2.15 -8.02 5.20
CA GLY A 138 -2.46 -6.60 5.13
C GLY A 138 -1.39 -5.72 5.77
N ILE A 139 -0.92 -6.07 6.96
CA ILE A 139 0.12 -5.32 7.67
C ILE A 139 1.47 -5.44 6.94
N THR A 140 1.85 -6.65 6.54
CA THR A 140 3.14 -6.89 5.87
C THR A 140 3.17 -6.31 4.45
N GLY A 141 2.05 -6.33 3.73
CA GLY A 141 1.89 -5.62 2.46
C GLY A 141 2.03 -4.11 2.62
N GLY A 142 1.45 -3.55 3.70
CA GLY A 142 1.62 -2.14 4.07
C GLY A 142 3.07 -1.79 4.40
N LEU A 143 3.80 -2.66 5.12
CA LEU A 143 5.23 -2.48 5.38
C LEU A 143 6.05 -2.54 4.08
N GLY A 144 5.68 -3.41 3.14
CA GLY A 144 6.28 -3.44 1.80
C GLY A 144 6.03 -2.15 1.03
N PHE A 145 4.83 -1.58 1.13
CA PHE A 145 4.50 -0.27 0.58
C PHE A 145 5.34 0.85 1.21
N LEU A 146 5.45 0.87 2.54
CA LEU A 146 6.27 1.84 3.27
C LEU A 146 7.74 1.75 2.85
N LEU A 147 8.30 0.54 2.76
CA LEU A 147 9.68 0.33 2.30
C LEU A 147 9.89 0.92 0.90
N ALA A 148 8.98 0.62 -0.02
CA ALA A 148 9.07 1.07 -1.40
C ALA A 148 9.00 2.60 -1.53
N ILE A 149 8.04 3.25 -0.85
CA ILE A 149 7.90 4.71 -0.91
C ILE A 149 9.07 5.43 -0.21
N PHE A 150 9.61 4.84 0.87
CA PHE A 150 10.79 5.37 1.56
C PHE A 150 12.02 5.35 0.68
N LEU A 151 12.32 4.20 0.05
CA LEU A 151 13.45 4.07 -0.87
C LEU A 151 13.34 5.03 -2.06
N PHE A 152 12.14 5.14 -2.61
CA PHE A 152 11.89 6.04 -3.74
C PHE A 152 12.03 7.52 -3.34
N ALA A 153 11.52 7.91 -2.18
CA ALA A 153 11.68 9.27 -1.66
C ALA A 153 13.15 9.62 -1.42
N ALA A 154 13.93 8.69 -0.87
CA ALA A 154 15.37 8.87 -0.66
C ALA A 154 16.13 9.11 -1.97
N VAL A 155 15.82 8.33 -3.01
CA VAL A 155 16.44 8.52 -4.34
C VAL A 155 16.02 9.84 -4.97
N ARG A 156 14.74 10.24 -4.87
CA ARG A 156 14.25 11.51 -5.40
C ARG A 156 14.89 12.71 -4.72
N GLU A 157 14.98 12.69 -3.39
CA GLU A 157 15.61 13.75 -2.63
C GLU A 157 17.10 13.91 -3.01
N GLN A 158 17.79 12.79 -3.20
CA GLN A 158 19.19 12.80 -3.66
C GLN A 158 19.33 13.36 -5.09
N LEU A 159 18.41 13.02 -6.00
CA LEU A 159 18.40 13.56 -7.37
C LEU A 159 18.10 15.07 -7.39
N GLU A 160 17.25 15.55 -6.49
CA GLU A 160 16.92 16.98 -6.37
C GLU A 160 18.10 17.80 -5.86
N ILE A 161 18.89 17.23 -4.92
CA ILE A 161 20.12 17.86 -4.35
C ILE A 161 21.25 17.90 -5.38
N SER A 162 21.41 16.85 -6.21
CA SER A 162 22.52 16.79 -7.18
C SER A 162 22.39 17.81 -8.31
N GLY A 163 21.18 18.24 -8.65
CA GLY A 163 20.91 19.35 -9.59
C GLY A 163 21.38 19.16 -11.05
N ASP A 164 21.90 18.00 -11.39
CA ASP A 164 22.55 17.70 -12.68
C ASP A 164 21.59 17.09 -13.72
N ASN A 165 20.27 17.31 -13.51
CA ASN A 165 19.26 16.74 -14.39
C ASN A 165 19.07 17.60 -15.66
N PRO A 166 19.01 16.96 -16.84
CA PRO A 166 18.62 17.66 -18.06
C PRO A 166 17.24 18.29 -17.90
N LYS A 167 17.08 19.55 -18.32
CA LYS A 167 15.79 20.30 -18.19
C LYS A 167 14.57 19.56 -18.76
N ALA A 168 14.76 18.68 -19.74
CA ALA A 168 13.71 17.87 -20.36
C ALA A 168 13.21 16.73 -19.45
N PHE A 169 14.04 16.29 -18.50
CA PHE A 169 13.72 15.18 -17.56
C PHE A 169 13.37 15.68 -16.16
N ASP A 170 13.46 16.97 -15.92
CA ASP A 170 13.18 17.54 -14.60
C ASP A 170 11.73 17.34 -14.15
N GLY A 171 11.55 17.02 -12.88
CA GLY A 171 10.25 16.82 -12.24
C GLY A 171 9.63 15.43 -12.40
N PHE A 172 8.48 15.32 -13.05
CA PHE A 172 7.73 14.07 -13.16
C PHE A 172 8.38 12.98 -14.05
N PRO A 173 9.00 13.31 -15.21
CA PRO A 173 9.61 12.28 -16.06
C PRO A 173 10.73 11.52 -15.38
N ILE A 174 11.61 12.19 -14.64
CA ILE A 174 12.71 11.52 -13.93
C ILE A 174 12.19 10.61 -12.81
N ALA A 175 11.09 11.00 -12.17
CA ALA A 175 10.44 10.16 -11.17
C ALA A 175 9.92 8.85 -11.77
N LEU A 176 9.34 8.88 -12.97
CA LEU A 176 8.89 7.68 -13.68
C LEU A 176 10.05 6.77 -14.08
N VAL A 177 11.13 7.34 -14.60
CA VAL A 177 12.34 6.56 -14.97
C VAL A 177 12.92 5.90 -13.72
N THR A 178 13.06 6.63 -12.63
CA THR A 178 13.53 6.10 -11.34
C THR A 178 12.64 4.98 -10.83
N ALA A 179 11.32 5.16 -10.86
CA ALA A 179 10.36 4.13 -10.46
C ALA A 179 10.49 2.86 -11.32
N GLY A 180 10.67 3.02 -12.64
CA GLY A 180 10.87 1.90 -13.56
C GLY A 180 12.17 1.14 -13.28
N LEU A 181 13.28 1.85 -13.04
CA LEU A 181 14.57 1.23 -12.70
C LEU A 181 14.51 0.49 -11.36
N MET A 182 13.82 1.07 -10.35
CA MET A 182 13.61 0.40 -9.07
C MET A 182 12.73 -0.85 -9.23
N ALA A 183 11.68 -0.81 -10.05
CA ALA A 183 10.86 -1.98 -10.33
C ALA A 183 11.67 -3.10 -11.01
N LEU A 184 12.55 -2.76 -11.95
CA LEU A 184 13.47 -3.74 -12.57
C LEU A 184 14.43 -4.34 -11.55
N ALA A 185 14.97 -3.53 -10.62
CA ALA A 185 15.83 -4.03 -9.55
C ALA A 185 15.07 -5.00 -8.61
N PHE A 186 13.82 -4.68 -8.28
CA PHE A 186 12.97 -5.56 -7.45
C PHE A 186 12.53 -6.84 -8.17
N MET A 187 12.45 -6.83 -9.51
CA MET A 187 12.21 -8.06 -10.27
C MET A 187 13.31 -9.12 -10.06
N GLY A 188 14.53 -8.70 -9.67
CA GLY A 188 15.60 -9.64 -9.28
C GLY A 188 15.22 -10.53 -8.09
N PHE A 189 14.31 -10.08 -7.22
CA PHE A 189 13.79 -10.88 -6.10
C PHE A 189 12.67 -11.85 -6.51
N SER A 190 12.06 -11.68 -7.67
CA SER A 190 10.94 -12.53 -8.13
C SER A 190 11.36 -13.99 -8.38
N GLY A 191 12.66 -14.26 -8.51
CA GLY A 191 13.21 -15.61 -8.63
C GLY A 191 13.38 -16.35 -7.29
N LEU A 192 13.27 -15.66 -6.16
CA LEU A 192 13.32 -16.25 -4.84
C LEU A 192 12.00 -16.95 -4.52
N LYS A 193 11.92 -18.25 -4.82
CA LYS A 193 10.81 -19.09 -4.32
C LYS A 193 10.99 -19.26 -2.83
N VAL A 194 10.22 -18.54 -2.03
CA VAL A 194 10.24 -18.64 -0.56
C VAL A 194 9.48 -19.88 -0.06
N TRP A 195 8.85 -20.62 -1.01
CA TRP A 195 8.07 -21.85 -0.74
C TRP A 195 7.84 -22.66 -2.01
#